data_8572ba3edf8af3951a8ec771e3e1dd7b
#
_entry.id   8572ba3edf8af3951a8ec771e3e1dd7b
#
_cell.length_a   1.000
_cell.length_b   1.000
_cell.length_c   1.000
_cell.angle_alpha   90.00
_cell.angle_beta   90.00
_cell.angle_gamma   90.00
#
_symmetry.space_group_name_H-M   'P 1'
#
loop_
_entity.id
_entity.type
_entity.pdbx_description
1 polymer ?
#
loop_
_entity_poly.entity_id
_entity_poly.type
_entity_poly.pdbx_seq_one_letter_code
_entity_poly.pdbx_strand_id
1 'polypeptide(L)'
;MEIPIFPLNGAVLFPGTSLPLNIFEKRYIDMVDYALSKERCIGMIQSDKKNKLYNIGCIGKIHSFSETTDGRYLISLQLSLIHI
;
A
#
# COMPACT_ATOMS: atom_id res chain seq x y z
N MET A 1 10.26 0.68 13.80
CA MET A 1 9.92 0.05 12.53
C MET A 1 9.58 1.11 11.49
N GLU A 2 10.24 1.06 10.36
CA GLU A 2 9.96 1.99 9.27
C GLU A 2 9.04 1.32 8.26
N ILE A 3 7.92 1.97 7.94
CA ILE A 3 6.95 1.47 6.99
C ILE A 3 6.79 2.51 5.89
N PRO A 4 6.97 2.15 4.61
CA PRO A 4 6.70 3.08 3.52
C PRO A 4 5.23 3.45 3.49
N ILE A 5 4.94 4.68 3.07
CA ILE A 5 3.58 5.22 3.04
C ILE A 5 3.13 5.36 1.59
N PHE A 6 1.94 4.87 1.31
CA PHE A 6 1.32 4.95 0.00
C PHE A 6 0.03 5.77 0.11
N PRO A 7 0.00 7.02 -0.38
CA PRO A 7 -1.23 7.80 -0.35
C PRO A 7 -2.19 7.36 -1.44
N LEU A 8 -3.45 7.22 -1.10
CA LEU A 8 -4.51 6.89 -2.04
C LEU A 8 -5.47 8.04 -2.18
N ASN A 9 -5.72 8.47 -3.42
CA ASN A 9 -6.63 9.55 -3.75
C ASN A 9 -7.93 8.96 -4.24
N GLY A 10 -9.03 9.30 -3.57
CA GLY A 10 -10.36 8.86 -4.01
C GLY A 10 -10.66 7.39 -3.77
N ALA A 11 -9.79 6.66 -3.12
CA ALA A 11 -10.03 5.26 -2.78
C ALA A 11 -10.63 5.17 -1.39
N VAL A 12 -11.40 4.12 -1.15
CA VAL A 12 -11.98 3.84 0.17
C VAL A 12 -11.27 2.64 0.76
N LEU A 13 -10.75 2.79 1.98
CA LEU A 13 -10.00 1.75 2.67
C LEU A 13 -10.92 1.07 3.69
N PHE A 14 -11.12 -0.24 3.54
CA PHE A 14 -11.92 -1.04 4.45
C PHE A 14 -11.01 -2.00 5.21
N PRO A 15 -10.81 -1.81 6.53
CA PRO A 15 -10.04 -2.77 7.32
C PRO A 15 -10.67 -4.16 7.26
N GLY A 16 -9.82 -5.19 7.30
CA GLY A 16 -10.27 -6.56 7.25
C GLY A 16 -10.47 -7.11 5.85
N THR A 17 -10.27 -6.30 4.81
CA THR A 17 -10.40 -6.72 3.43
C THR A 17 -9.06 -6.82 2.74
N SER A 18 -9.04 -7.41 1.55
CA SER A 18 -7.85 -7.46 0.69
C SER A 18 -7.95 -6.37 -0.37
N LEU A 19 -6.83 -5.70 -0.62
CA LEU A 19 -6.73 -4.65 -1.63
C LEU A 19 -5.73 -5.10 -2.70
N PRO A 20 -6.19 -5.41 -3.92
CA PRO A 20 -5.27 -5.72 -5.01
C PRO A 20 -4.72 -4.44 -5.62
N LEU A 21 -3.44 -4.43 -5.92
CA LEU A 21 -2.77 -3.29 -6.55
C LEU A 21 -1.92 -3.75 -7.72
N ASN A 22 -1.94 -2.96 -8.78
CA ASN A 22 -1.05 -3.12 -9.93
C ASN A 22 -0.03 -1.99 -9.87
N ILE A 23 1.22 -2.32 -9.52
CA ILE A 23 2.28 -1.34 -9.29
C ILE A 23 3.16 -1.29 -10.54
N PHE A 24 3.27 -0.12 -11.15
CA PHE A 24 4.06 0.08 -12.37
C PHE A 24 5.02 1.26 -12.29
N GLU A 25 4.81 2.24 -11.41
CA GLU A 25 5.72 3.37 -11.25
C GLU A 25 6.96 2.92 -10.49
N LYS A 26 8.13 3.35 -10.94
CA LYS A 26 9.40 2.91 -10.35
C LYS A 26 9.49 3.21 -8.86
N ARG A 27 9.02 4.39 -8.43
CA ARG A 27 9.06 4.75 -7.00
C ARG A 27 8.26 3.78 -6.14
N TYR A 28 7.15 3.26 -6.67
CA TYR A 28 6.33 2.30 -5.94
C TYR A 28 6.85 0.88 -6.08
N ILE A 29 7.48 0.55 -7.22
CA ILE A 29 8.22 -0.70 -7.36
C ILE A 29 9.31 -0.79 -6.29
N ASP A 30 10.09 0.30 -6.13
CA ASP A 30 11.14 0.36 -5.12
C ASP A 30 10.56 0.25 -3.72
N MET A 31 9.41 0.86 -3.47
CA MET A 31 8.71 0.78 -2.20
C MET A 31 8.30 -0.66 -1.86
N VAL A 32 7.76 -1.37 -2.85
CA VAL A 32 7.37 -2.77 -2.66
C VAL A 32 8.58 -3.65 -2.42
N ASP A 33 9.67 -3.43 -3.16
CA ASP A 33 10.92 -4.16 -2.94
C ASP A 33 11.42 -3.95 -1.51
N TYR A 34 11.39 -2.72 -1.03
CA TYR A 34 11.79 -2.40 0.34
C TYR A 34 10.90 -3.13 1.35
N ALA A 35 9.57 -3.07 1.15
CA ALA A 35 8.62 -3.70 2.06
C ALA A 35 8.82 -5.22 2.10
N LEU A 36 9.04 -5.85 0.94
CA LEU A 36 9.26 -7.30 0.87
C LEU A 36 10.52 -7.72 1.60
N SER A 37 11.55 -6.88 1.61
CA SER A 37 12.81 -7.17 2.28
C SER A 37 12.74 -6.93 3.79
N LYS A 38 11.66 -6.35 4.27
CA LYS A 38 11.48 -6.03 5.69
C LYS A 38 10.29 -6.82 6.25
N GLU A 39 9.23 -6.12 6.64
CA GLU A 39 8.11 -6.74 7.35
C GLU A 39 6.89 -6.97 6.46
N ARG A 40 7.02 -6.67 5.17
CA ARG A 40 5.98 -6.83 4.15
C ARG A 40 4.75 -5.95 4.43
N CYS A 41 4.96 -4.81 5.11
CA CYS A 41 3.88 -3.90 5.43
C CYS A 41 4.04 -2.57 4.71
N ILE A 42 2.92 -2.01 4.26
CA ILE A 42 2.85 -0.71 3.60
C ILE A 42 1.77 0.09 4.33
N GLY A 43 2.09 1.32 4.72
CA GLY A 43 1.11 2.23 5.28
C GLY A 43 0.25 2.82 4.17
N MET A 44 -1.07 2.78 4.34
CA MET A 44 -2.02 3.31 3.37
C MET A 44 -2.76 4.47 4.01
N ILE A 45 -2.64 5.66 3.45
CA ILE A 45 -3.29 6.85 3.96
C ILE A 45 -4.18 7.42 2.87
N GLN A 46 -5.45 7.65 3.21
CA GLN A 46 -6.40 8.26 2.30
C GLN A 46 -6.29 9.78 2.38
N SER A 47 -6.25 10.46 1.23
CA SER A 47 -6.25 11.91 1.17
C SER A 47 -7.62 12.43 0.76
N ASP A 48 -7.95 13.65 1.17
CA ASP A 48 -9.19 14.30 0.77
C ASP A 48 -9.00 15.07 -0.55
N LYS A 49 -10.06 15.74 -0.99
CA LYS A 49 -10.05 16.49 -2.26
C LYS A 49 -9.05 17.65 -2.26
N LYS A 50 -8.61 18.10 -1.09
CA LYS A 50 -7.65 19.18 -0.93
C LYS A 50 -6.23 18.65 -0.69
N ASN A 51 -6.02 17.37 -0.92
CA ASN A 51 -4.76 16.66 -0.67
C ASN A 51 -4.32 16.69 0.79
N LYS A 52 -5.26 16.86 1.72
CA LYS A 52 -4.99 16.70 3.14
C LYS A 52 -5.07 15.22 3.48
N LEU A 53 -4.10 14.73 4.22
CA LEU A 53 -4.10 13.35 4.67
C LEU A 53 -4.96 13.23 5.92
N TYR A 54 -5.79 12.18 5.96
CA TYR A 54 -6.52 11.86 7.19
C TYR A 54 -5.56 11.29 8.22
N ASN A 55 -5.90 11.44 9.50
CA ASN A 55 -5.08 10.90 10.59
C ASN A 55 -5.41 9.44 10.93
N ILE A 56 -6.21 8.79 10.11
CA ILE A 56 -6.55 7.38 10.21
C ILE A 56 -6.28 6.76 8.86
N GLY A 57 -5.62 5.62 8.86
CA GLY A 57 -5.33 4.88 7.64
C GLY A 57 -5.32 3.40 7.92
N CYS A 58 -4.68 2.66 7.04
CA CYS A 58 -4.55 1.22 7.18
C CYS A 58 -3.09 0.82 7.03
N ILE A 59 -2.69 -0.26 7.71
CA ILE A 59 -1.49 -0.99 7.35
C ILE A 59 -1.93 -2.09 6.40
N GLY A 60 -1.28 -2.18 5.23
CA GLY A 60 -1.48 -3.29 4.30
C GLY A 60 -0.32 -4.26 4.40
N LYS A 61 -0.62 -5.51 4.75
CA LYS A 61 0.39 -6.55 4.74
C LYS A 61 0.35 -7.28 3.41
N ILE A 62 1.50 -7.41 2.74
CA ILE A 62 1.58 -8.10 1.46
C ILE A 62 1.43 -9.59 1.71
N HIS A 63 0.32 -10.18 1.28
CA HIS A 63 0.09 -11.61 1.40
C HIS A 63 0.17 -12.34 0.06
N SER A 64 0.26 -11.60 -1.03
CA SER A 64 0.39 -12.17 -2.36
C SER A 64 1.23 -11.23 -3.22
N PHE A 65 2.15 -11.79 -4.00
CA PHE A 65 3.05 -11.03 -4.85
C PHE A 65 3.30 -11.80 -6.13
N SER A 66 3.26 -11.08 -7.25
CA SER A 66 3.59 -11.63 -8.56
C SER A 66 4.22 -10.54 -9.41
N GLU A 67 5.21 -10.89 -10.20
CA GLU A 67 5.84 -9.96 -11.13
C GLU A 67 5.46 -10.34 -12.55
N THR A 68 5.02 -9.36 -13.34
CA THR A 68 4.67 -9.60 -14.74
C THR A 68 5.91 -9.53 -15.61
N THR A 69 5.80 -10.04 -16.86
CA THR A 69 6.93 -10.05 -17.80
C THR A 69 7.37 -8.66 -18.23
N ASP A 70 6.49 -7.65 -18.11
CA ASP A 70 6.80 -6.26 -18.45
C ASP A 70 7.28 -5.43 -17.26
N GLY A 71 7.58 -6.07 -16.13
CA GLY A 71 8.16 -5.40 -14.97
C GLY A 71 7.17 -4.77 -14.00
N ARG A 72 5.88 -5.08 -14.12
CA ARG A 72 4.88 -4.63 -13.16
C ARG A 72 4.78 -5.59 -11.99
N TYR A 73 4.37 -5.06 -10.85
CA TYR A 73 4.11 -5.88 -9.67
C TYR A 73 2.62 -5.96 -9.41
N LEU A 74 2.12 -7.17 -9.26
CA LEU A 74 0.75 -7.44 -8.83
C LEU A 74 0.81 -7.91 -7.40
N ILE A 75 0.27 -7.10 -6.49
CA ILE A 75 0.30 -7.43 -5.06
C ILE A 75 -1.12 -7.42 -4.53
N SER A 76 -1.32 -8.14 -3.43
CA SER A 76 -2.56 -8.10 -2.68
C SER A 76 -2.25 -7.82 -1.22
N LEU A 77 -2.90 -6.82 -0.66
CA LEU A 77 -2.65 -6.36 0.71
C LEU A 77 -3.81 -6.75 1.60
N GLN A 78 -3.50 -7.29 2.78
CA GLN A 78 -4.49 -7.47 3.84
C GLN A 78 -4.49 -6.22 4.71
N LEU A 79 -5.63 -5.54 4.81
CA LEU A 79 -5.73 -4.24 5.45
C LEU A 79 -6.08 -4.35 6.93
N SER A 80 -5.42 -3.54 7.75
CA SER A 80 -5.71 -3.38 9.18
C SER A 80 -5.77 -1.90 9.52
N LEU A 81 -6.74 -1.50 10.34
CA LEU A 81 -6.91 -0.10 10.72
C LEU A 81 -5.78 0.36 11.64
N ILE A 82 -5.27 1.57 11.40
CA ILE A 82 -4.30 2.22 12.29
C ILE A 82 -4.69 3.68 12.51
N HIS A 83 -4.25 4.22 13.63
CA HIS A 83 -4.30 5.66 13.93
C HIS A 83 -2.92 6.25 13.70
N ILE A 84 -2.93 7.43 13.09
CA ILE A 84 -1.70 8.13 12.74
C ILE A 84 -1.52 9.35 13.65
#